data_d1060952194e3b3532b26f782ad025ff
#
_entry.id   d1060952194e3b3532b26f782ad025ff
#
_cell.length_a   1.000
_cell.length_b   1.000
_cell.length_c   1.000
_cell.angle_alpha   90.00
_cell.angle_beta   90.00
_cell.angle_gamma   90.00
#
_symmetry.space_group_name_H-M   'P 1'
#
loop_
_entity.id
_entity.type
_entity.pdbx_description
1 polymer ?
#
loop_
_entity_poly.entity_id
_entity_poly.type
_entity_poly.pdbx_seq_one_letter_code
_entity_poly.pdbx_strand_id
1 'polypeptide(L)'
;MSTAHDLQHGPTALYGQVASIIRSQITGGTLRPQDDLPSIEQLCERYGVSRITVRQAIQTLVAEGLLISRRGRRVTVAPQVGASQADRFKDVVDPMSAPEDDLEITLLDRTDRVTLPEDVCFIGTPTPAYVRLRKVHRSGGVPYCVMEMYVDQALFNRLPRGIERREKLAPLLIKRANPEIKLGRERIIVAAADFEEAQMLEYPMAGPVARMTRILCDAAGNAIYYGRFTYRGDRFGVEREQGPYVKQPWEQLRKSK
;
A
#
# COMPACT_ATOMS: atom_id res chain seq x y z
N MET A 1 -21.84 -23.94 -16.70
CA MET A 1 -21.46 -23.15 -17.89
C MET A 1 -20.20 -22.38 -17.52
N SER A 2 -19.04 -22.83 -18.02
CA SER A 2 -17.74 -22.23 -17.73
C SER A 2 -17.54 -21.05 -18.68
N THR A 3 -17.56 -19.84 -18.17
CA THR A 3 -17.19 -18.65 -18.96
C THR A 3 -15.69 -18.72 -19.25
N ALA A 4 -15.34 -19.00 -20.51
CA ALA A 4 -13.98 -18.83 -20.99
C ALA A 4 -13.60 -17.35 -20.73
N HIS A 5 -12.55 -17.12 -19.95
CA HIS A 5 -11.99 -15.77 -19.78
C HIS A 5 -11.20 -15.46 -21.04
N ASP A 6 -11.77 -14.63 -21.90
CA ASP A 6 -11.08 -14.12 -23.10
C ASP A 6 -9.95 -13.18 -22.63
N LEU A 7 -8.72 -13.69 -22.59
CA LEU A 7 -7.54 -12.90 -22.28
C LEU A 7 -7.22 -12.01 -23.48
N GLN A 8 -7.33 -10.70 -23.29
CA GLN A 8 -7.12 -9.73 -24.36
C GLN A 8 -5.62 -9.50 -24.61
N HIS A 9 -5.25 -9.32 -25.88
CA HIS A 9 -3.93 -8.82 -26.27
C HIS A 9 -3.84 -7.34 -25.87
N GLY A 10 -3.47 -7.09 -24.58
CA GLY A 10 -3.29 -5.78 -23.98
C GLY A 10 -1.80 -5.53 -23.67
N PRO A 11 -1.46 -4.39 -23.06
CA PRO A 11 -0.08 -4.05 -22.68
C PRO A 11 0.54 -5.03 -21.66
N THR A 12 -0.25 -5.85 -21.01
CA THR A 12 0.22 -6.87 -20.07
C THR A 12 0.36 -8.21 -20.81
N ALA A 13 1.55 -8.80 -20.77
CA ALA A 13 1.83 -10.10 -21.39
C ALA A 13 0.86 -11.18 -20.88
N LEU A 14 0.42 -12.09 -21.75
CA LEU A 14 -0.59 -13.12 -21.43
C LEU A 14 -0.22 -13.96 -20.21
N TYR A 15 1.06 -14.31 -20.01
CA TYR A 15 1.49 -15.03 -18.81
C TYR A 15 1.26 -14.20 -17.52
N GLY A 16 1.43 -12.90 -17.59
CA GLY A 16 1.16 -11.99 -16.46
C GLY A 16 -0.32 -11.93 -16.12
N GLN A 17 -1.20 -11.95 -17.12
CA GLN A 17 -2.66 -12.01 -16.91
C GLN A 17 -3.06 -13.34 -16.26
N VAL A 18 -2.57 -14.48 -16.75
CA VAL A 18 -2.80 -15.80 -16.16
C VAL A 18 -2.28 -15.85 -14.72
N ALA A 19 -1.06 -15.36 -14.47
CA ALA A 19 -0.51 -15.29 -13.11
C ALA A 19 -1.38 -14.42 -12.20
N SER A 20 -1.87 -13.28 -12.68
CA SER A 20 -2.75 -12.38 -11.93
C SER A 20 -4.08 -13.04 -11.55
N ILE A 21 -4.70 -13.79 -12.47
CA ILE A 21 -5.94 -14.53 -12.21
C ILE A 21 -5.73 -15.59 -11.11
N ILE A 22 -4.69 -16.42 -11.26
CA ILE A 22 -4.38 -17.47 -10.29
C ILE A 22 -4.03 -16.84 -8.93
N ARG A 23 -3.25 -15.78 -8.92
CA ARG A 23 -2.93 -15.02 -7.69
C ARG A 23 -4.20 -14.53 -7.01
N SER A 24 -5.13 -13.94 -7.76
CA SER A 24 -6.41 -13.48 -7.24
C SER A 24 -7.24 -14.63 -6.66
N GLN A 25 -7.24 -15.81 -7.27
CA GLN A 25 -7.93 -16.99 -6.74
C GLN A 25 -7.31 -17.48 -5.43
N ILE A 26 -5.98 -17.43 -5.32
CA ILE A 26 -5.25 -17.78 -4.11
C ILE A 26 -5.53 -16.74 -3.01
N THR A 27 -5.33 -15.46 -3.31
CA THR A 27 -5.56 -14.37 -2.34
C THR A 27 -7.03 -14.20 -1.97
N GLY A 28 -7.95 -14.47 -2.89
CA GLY A 28 -9.40 -14.48 -2.67
C GLY A 28 -9.92 -15.73 -1.92
N GLY A 29 -9.05 -16.76 -1.69
CA GLY A 29 -9.41 -18.00 -0.97
C GLY A 29 -10.20 -19.01 -1.79
N THR A 30 -10.35 -18.78 -3.11
CA THR A 30 -10.94 -19.76 -4.04
C THR A 30 -10.02 -20.97 -4.23
N LEU A 31 -8.71 -20.73 -4.27
CA LEU A 31 -7.67 -21.73 -4.17
C LEU A 31 -7.07 -21.67 -2.76
N ARG A 32 -7.21 -22.75 -2.02
CA ARG A 32 -6.77 -22.86 -0.62
C ARG A 32 -5.33 -23.40 -0.54
N PRO A 33 -4.64 -23.21 0.59
CA PRO A 33 -3.36 -23.84 0.83
C PRO A 33 -3.42 -25.34 0.58
N GLN A 34 -2.39 -25.85 -0.09
CA GLN A 34 -2.24 -27.27 -0.47
C GLN A 34 -3.23 -27.75 -1.56
N ASP A 35 -4.14 -26.91 -2.06
CA ASP A 35 -4.97 -27.28 -3.20
C ASP A 35 -4.09 -27.51 -4.44
N ASP A 36 -4.43 -28.55 -5.20
CA ASP A 36 -3.83 -28.82 -6.50
C ASP A 36 -4.32 -27.79 -7.53
N LEU A 37 -3.40 -27.22 -8.31
CA LEU A 37 -3.78 -26.49 -9.51
C LEU A 37 -4.29 -27.47 -10.59
N PRO A 38 -5.22 -27.01 -11.45
CA PRO A 38 -5.56 -27.74 -12.67
C PRO A 38 -4.31 -28.03 -13.51
N SER A 39 -4.35 -29.08 -14.32
CA SER A 39 -3.21 -29.42 -15.18
C SER A 39 -2.90 -28.28 -16.16
N ILE A 40 -1.67 -28.27 -16.70
CA ILE A 40 -1.27 -27.27 -17.71
C ILE A 40 -2.24 -27.29 -18.89
N GLU A 41 -2.67 -28.47 -19.30
CA GLU A 41 -3.63 -28.67 -20.40
C GLU A 41 -4.97 -28.02 -20.08
N GLN A 42 -5.50 -28.26 -18.88
CA GLN A 42 -6.76 -27.67 -18.40
C GLN A 42 -6.67 -26.14 -18.28
N LEU A 43 -5.51 -25.63 -17.85
CA LEU A 43 -5.28 -24.16 -17.77
C LEU A 43 -5.15 -23.55 -19.18
N CYS A 44 -4.51 -24.24 -20.13
CA CYS A 44 -4.46 -23.81 -21.53
C CYS A 44 -5.86 -23.72 -22.15
N GLU A 45 -6.69 -24.73 -21.93
CA GLU A 45 -8.07 -24.77 -22.42
C GLU A 45 -8.91 -23.68 -21.76
N ARG A 46 -8.80 -23.53 -20.43
CA ARG A 46 -9.57 -22.56 -19.65
C ARG A 46 -9.29 -21.10 -20.04
N TYR A 47 -8.02 -20.78 -20.34
CA TYR A 47 -7.59 -19.40 -20.59
C TYR A 47 -7.29 -19.11 -22.06
N GLY A 48 -7.41 -20.08 -22.95
CA GLY A 48 -7.13 -19.91 -24.39
C GLY A 48 -5.67 -19.57 -24.69
N VAL A 49 -4.70 -20.05 -23.90
CA VAL A 49 -3.28 -19.71 -24.02
C VAL A 49 -2.39 -20.93 -24.27
N SER A 50 -1.16 -20.67 -24.75
CA SER A 50 -0.17 -21.72 -25.00
C SER A 50 0.36 -22.34 -23.68
N ARG A 51 0.88 -23.59 -23.79
CA ARG A 51 1.57 -24.26 -22.69
C ARG A 51 2.76 -23.46 -22.14
N ILE A 52 3.47 -22.74 -23.02
CA ILE A 52 4.60 -21.88 -22.61
C ILE A 52 4.11 -20.76 -21.74
N THR A 53 3.01 -20.10 -22.11
CA THR A 53 2.38 -19.01 -21.34
C THR A 53 1.96 -19.48 -19.95
N VAL A 54 1.31 -20.65 -19.83
CA VAL A 54 0.90 -21.21 -18.54
C VAL A 54 2.11 -21.56 -17.68
N ARG A 55 3.15 -22.20 -18.26
CA ARG A 55 4.37 -22.53 -17.53
C ARG A 55 5.07 -21.29 -16.99
N GLN A 56 5.15 -20.24 -17.79
CA GLN A 56 5.75 -18.96 -17.37
C GLN A 56 4.95 -18.31 -16.23
N ALA A 57 3.62 -18.32 -16.30
CA ALA A 57 2.76 -17.85 -15.22
C ALA A 57 2.98 -18.65 -13.92
N ILE A 58 3.05 -19.98 -14.00
CA ILE A 58 3.33 -20.85 -12.85
C ILE A 58 4.72 -20.55 -12.28
N GLN A 59 5.76 -20.39 -13.12
CA GLN A 59 7.11 -20.05 -12.66
C GLN A 59 7.15 -18.72 -11.91
N THR A 60 6.44 -17.71 -12.41
CA THR A 60 6.29 -16.42 -11.71
C THR A 60 5.67 -16.61 -10.33
N LEU A 61 4.58 -17.36 -10.22
CA LEU A 61 3.90 -17.61 -8.95
C LEU A 61 4.72 -18.49 -7.98
N VAL A 62 5.56 -19.38 -8.51
CA VAL A 62 6.53 -20.15 -7.69
C VAL A 62 7.63 -19.23 -7.16
N ALA A 63 8.15 -18.33 -8.00
CA ALA A 63 9.14 -17.33 -7.56
C ALA A 63 8.57 -16.37 -6.51
N GLU A 64 7.27 -16.06 -6.56
CA GLU A 64 6.54 -15.29 -5.55
C GLU A 64 6.23 -16.12 -4.28
N GLY A 65 6.54 -17.40 -4.23
CA GLY A 65 6.25 -18.28 -3.10
C GLY A 65 4.77 -18.64 -2.94
N LEU A 66 3.92 -18.34 -3.92
CA LEU A 66 2.49 -18.65 -3.90
C LEU A 66 2.19 -20.09 -4.31
N LEU A 67 3.05 -20.70 -5.14
CA LEU A 67 2.93 -22.06 -5.61
C LEU A 67 4.18 -22.88 -5.30
N ILE A 68 4.00 -24.19 -5.15
CA ILE A 68 5.08 -25.17 -5.08
C ILE A 68 4.99 -26.08 -6.29
N SER A 69 6.09 -26.16 -7.06
CA SER A 69 6.23 -27.09 -8.18
C SER A 69 7.32 -28.09 -7.87
N ARG A 70 6.99 -29.37 -7.87
CA ARG A 70 7.94 -30.47 -7.70
C ARG A 70 7.93 -31.37 -8.95
N ARG A 71 9.10 -31.77 -9.41
CA ARG A 71 9.23 -32.63 -10.59
C ARG A 71 8.41 -33.91 -10.42
N GLY A 72 7.54 -34.20 -11.40
CA GLY A 72 6.68 -35.39 -11.37
C GLY A 72 5.46 -35.31 -10.45
N ARG A 73 5.18 -34.16 -9.86
CA ARG A 73 3.97 -33.91 -9.03
C ARG A 73 3.15 -32.75 -9.58
N ARG A 74 1.89 -32.68 -9.17
CA ARG A 74 1.03 -31.53 -9.48
C ARG A 74 1.58 -30.28 -8.82
N VAL A 75 1.32 -29.13 -9.43
CA VAL A 75 1.60 -27.83 -8.83
C VAL A 75 0.53 -27.57 -7.76
N THR A 76 0.96 -27.23 -6.56
CA THR A 76 0.07 -26.99 -5.41
C THR A 76 0.23 -25.57 -4.89
N VAL A 77 -0.82 -25.05 -4.27
CA VAL A 77 -0.74 -23.79 -3.52
C VAL A 77 0.16 -24.00 -2.31
N ALA A 78 1.07 -23.06 -2.06
CA ALA A 78 2.02 -23.15 -0.96
C ALA A 78 1.28 -23.16 0.40
N PRO A 79 1.68 -24.00 1.36
CA PRO A 79 0.97 -24.15 2.64
C PRO A 79 0.93 -22.89 3.50
N GLN A 80 1.92 -21.99 3.33
CA GLN A 80 1.97 -20.71 4.03
C GLN A 80 1.03 -19.66 3.44
N VAL A 81 0.45 -19.91 2.27
CA VAL A 81 -0.48 -18.99 1.60
C VAL A 81 -1.88 -19.30 2.09
N GLY A 82 -2.40 -18.48 2.97
CA GLY A 82 -3.79 -18.61 3.43
C GLY A 82 -3.95 -19.01 4.88
N ALA A 83 -3.04 -18.64 5.71
CA ALA A 83 -3.37 -18.32 7.08
C ALA A 83 -4.66 -17.50 7.09
N SER A 84 -5.50 -17.63 8.08
CA SER A 84 -6.89 -17.12 8.15
C SER A 84 -7.03 -15.71 7.59
N GLN A 85 -8.26 -15.25 7.29
CA GLN A 85 -8.46 -13.83 6.92
C GLN A 85 -7.77 -12.87 7.91
N ALA A 86 -7.71 -13.25 9.19
CA ALA A 86 -6.95 -12.54 10.22
C ALA A 86 -5.43 -12.55 9.96
N ASP A 87 -4.86 -13.67 9.46
CA ASP A 87 -3.43 -13.74 9.14
C ASP A 87 -3.07 -13.03 7.81
N ARG A 88 -4.04 -12.81 6.89
CA ARG A 88 -3.83 -12.00 5.69
C ARG A 88 -3.62 -10.52 6.00
N PHE A 89 -4.20 -10.06 7.10
CA PHE A 89 -4.08 -8.68 7.57
C PHE A 89 -3.03 -8.53 8.68
N LYS A 90 -2.38 -9.61 9.10
CA LYS A 90 -1.36 -9.58 10.15
C LYS A 90 -0.17 -8.69 9.81
N ASP A 91 0.22 -8.68 8.52
CA ASP A 91 1.32 -7.84 8.02
C ASP A 91 0.81 -6.52 7.40
N VAL A 92 -0.50 -6.26 7.49
CA VAL A 92 -1.10 -5.02 6.97
C VAL A 92 -0.87 -3.90 7.97
N VAL A 93 -0.25 -2.84 7.49
CA VAL A 93 0.06 -1.65 8.28
C VAL A 93 -1.02 -0.61 8.08
N ASP A 94 -1.71 -0.23 9.15
CA ASP A 94 -2.51 1.00 9.17
C ASP A 94 -1.54 2.19 9.29
N PRO A 95 -1.59 3.17 8.36
CA PRO A 95 -0.76 4.37 8.42
C PRO A 95 -0.81 5.14 9.75
N MET A 96 -1.92 4.99 10.49
CA MET A 96 -2.16 5.68 11.76
C MET A 96 -1.99 4.80 12.99
N SER A 97 -1.73 3.50 12.81
CA SER A 97 -1.51 2.60 13.95
C SER A 97 -0.27 3.00 14.77
N ALA A 98 -0.26 2.58 16.02
CA ALA A 98 0.90 2.71 16.89
C ALA A 98 2.17 2.12 16.25
N PRO A 99 3.37 2.49 16.73
CA PRO A 99 4.59 1.84 16.30
C PRO A 99 4.47 0.33 16.48
N GLU A 100 4.81 -0.43 15.45
CA GLU A 100 4.96 -1.86 15.54
C GLU A 100 6.27 -2.16 16.27
N ASP A 101 6.32 -3.24 17.03
CA ASP A 101 7.52 -3.62 17.81
C ASP A 101 8.76 -3.82 16.92
N ASP A 102 8.56 -4.09 15.62
CA ASP A 102 9.59 -4.34 14.61
C ASP A 102 9.72 -3.21 13.55
N LEU A 103 9.20 -2.01 13.85
CA LEU A 103 9.30 -0.87 12.96
C LEU A 103 10.75 -0.37 12.83
N GLU A 104 11.28 -0.46 11.62
CA GLU A 104 12.56 0.13 11.24
C GLU A 104 12.34 1.37 10.36
N ILE A 105 12.95 2.49 10.73
CA ILE A 105 12.88 3.75 9.99
C ILE A 105 14.25 4.10 9.41
N THR A 106 14.37 4.10 8.10
CA THR A 106 15.53 4.59 7.38
C THR A 106 15.28 6.01 6.89
N LEU A 107 16.02 6.99 7.40
CA LEU A 107 16.01 8.35 6.87
C LEU A 107 16.94 8.41 5.66
N LEU A 108 16.36 8.67 4.48
CA LEU A 108 17.09 8.78 3.21
C LEU A 108 17.66 10.18 3.00
N ASP A 109 16.87 11.21 3.32
CA ASP A 109 17.24 12.61 3.15
C ASP A 109 16.49 13.50 4.12
N ARG A 110 17.14 14.62 4.49
CA ARG A 110 16.56 15.72 5.24
C ARG A 110 17.03 17.04 4.70
N THR A 111 16.11 17.96 4.44
CA THR A 111 16.41 19.33 4.04
C THR A 111 15.58 20.29 4.88
N ASP A 112 16.23 21.24 5.53
CA ASP A 112 15.57 22.26 6.35
C ASP A 112 15.24 23.50 5.51
N ARG A 113 14.26 24.28 5.96
CA ARG A 113 13.84 25.56 5.39
C ARG A 113 13.41 25.49 3.92
N VAL A 114 12.68 24.44 3.55
CA VAL A 114 12.08 24.33 2.23
C VAL A 114 10.65 24.87 2.23
N THR A 115 10.15 25.20 1.04
CA THR A 115 8.74 25.49 0.80
C THR A 115 8.00 24.20 0.40
N LEU A 116 6.68 24.21 0.48
CA LEU A 116 5.88 23.11 -0.07
C LEU A 116 5.92 23.13 -1.60
N PRO A 117 5.83 21.93 -2.25
CA PRO A 117 5.74 21.84 -3.70
C PRO A 117 4.49 22.57 -4.24
N GLU A 118 4.61 23.17 -5.43
CA GLU A 118 3.51 23.92 -6.07
C GLU A 118 2.34 23.02 -6.51
N ASP A 119 2.62 21.76 -6.79
CA ASP A 119 1.64 20.75 -7.24
C ASP A 119 0.73 20.21 -6.14
N VAL A 120 0.92 20.68 -4.91
CA VAL A 120 0.13 20.22 -3.76
C VAL A 120 -1.24 20.88 -3.75
N CYS A 121 -2.28 20.07 -3.87
CA CYS A 121 -3.66 20.53 -3.68
C CYS A 121 -3.93 20.75 -2.18
N PHE A 122 -3.85 22.02 -1.76
CA PHE A 122 -3.91 22.39 -0.34
C PHE A 122 -5.31 22.46 0.24
N ILE A 123 -5.33 22.18 1.55
CA ILE A 123 -6.22 22.82 2.51
C ILE A 123 -5.33 23.59 3.49
N GLY A 124 -5.76 24.76 3.91
CA GLY A 124 -5.01 25.62 4.83
C GLY A 124 -3.98 26.52 4.14
N THR A 125 -3.34 27.34 4.95
CA THR A 125 -2.31 28.30 4.51
C THR A 125 -0.93 27.68 4.76
N PRO A 126 -0.01 27.67 3.76
CA PRO A 126 1.36 27.22 3.99
C PRO A 126 2.06 28.05 5.06
N THR A 127 2.89 27.40 5.87
CA THR A 127 3.81 28.09 6.79
C THR A 127 5.05 28.58 6.05
N PRO A 128 5.83 29.53 6.59
CA PRO A 128 6.97 30.13 5.89
C PRO A 128 8.09 29.14 5.52
N ALA A 129 8.26 28.07 6.29
CA ALA A 129 9.30 27.08 6.06
C ALA A 129 8.95 25.71 6.65
N TYR A 130 9.46 24.68 6.00
CA TYR A 130 9.28 23.28 6.39
C TYR A 130 10.61 22.55 6.47
N VAL A 131 10.62 21.47 7.25
CA VAL A 131 11.63 20.41 7.16
C VAL A 131 11.09 19.33 6.23
N ARG A 132 11.77 19.09 5.11
CA ARG A 132 11.50 17.96 4.23
C ARG A 132 12.26 16.74 4.71
N LEU A 133 11.58 15.60 4.76
CA LEU A 133 12.14 14.31 5.13
C LEU A 133 11.74 13.27 4.09
N ARG A 134 12.69 12.50 3.59
CA ARG A 134 12.43 11.28 2.81
C ARG A 134 12.82 10.06 3.63
N LYS A 135 11.93 9.08 3.71
CA LYS A 135 12.10 7.90 4.55
C LYS A 135 11.61 6.64 3.89
N VAL A 136 12.15 5.51 4.35
CA VAL A 136 11.58 4.18 4.13
C VAL A 136 11.25 3.57 5.49
N HIS A 137 10.07 3.02 5.61
CA HIS A 137 9.66 2.21 6.75
C HIS A 137 9.70 0.73 6.38
N ARG A 138 10.26 -0.08 7.29
CA ARG A 138 10.33 -1.54 7.19
C ARG A 138 9.63 -2.17 8.39
N SER A 139 9.12 -3.37 8.20
CA SER A 139 8.62 -4.24 9.25
C SER A 139 9.11 -5.65 8.97
N GLY A 140 9.75 -6.29 9.95
CA GLY A 140 10.43 -7.57 9.77
C GLY A 140 11.49 -7.54 8.65
N GLY A 141 12.24 -6.43 8.52
CA GLY A 141 13.23 -6.23 7.47
C GLY A 141 12.68 -5.92 6.08
N VAL A 142 11.35 -6.03 5.85
CA VAL A 142 10.71 -5.81 4.54
C VAL A 142 10.22 -4.37 4.43
N PRO A 143 10.65 -3.60 3.39
CA PRO A 143 10.15 -2.25 3.17
C PRO A 143 8.67 -2.30 2.78
N TYR A 144 7.85 -1.52 3.46
CA TYR A 144 6.42 -1.47 3.19
C TYR A 144 5.90 -0.09 2.79
N CYS A 145 6.64 0.96 3.12
CA CYS A 145 6.25 2.33 2.78
C CYS A 145 7.49 3.18 2.48
N VAL A 146 7.47 3.86 1.37
CA VAL A 146 8.36 4.98 1.06
C VAL A 146 7.57 6.27 1.18
N MET A 147 8.19 7.32 1.71
CA MET A 147 7.49 8.57 1.97
C MET A 147 8.36 9.80 1.84
N GLU A 148 7.73 10.87 1.44
CA GLU A 148 8.23 12.23 1.53
C GLU A 148 7.27 13.08 2.35
N MET A 149 7.79 13.79 3.34
CA MET A 149 6.96 14.59 4.23
C MET A 149 7.58 15.94 4.51
N TYR A 150 6.73 16.90 4.74
CA TYR A 150 7.05 18.28 5.05
C TYR A 150 6.40 18.60 6.40
N VAL A 151 7.19 19.00 7.38
CA VAL A 151 6.74 19.38 8.71
C VAL A 151 7.10 20.84 8.94
N ASP A 152 6.17 21.65 9.43
CA ASP A 152 6.46 23.04 9.80
C ASP A 152 7.78 23.14 10.58
N GLN A 153 8.67 24.04 10.16
CA GLN A 153 10.02 24.15 10.70
C GLN A 153 10.02 24.47 12.21
N ALA A 154 9.14 25.37 12.64
CA ALA A 154 9.08 25.77 14.05
C ALA A 154 8.53 24.62 14.91
N LEU A 155 7.55 23.90 14.40
CA LEU A 155 7.00 22.72 15.06
C LEU A 155 8.04 21.61 15.15
N PHE A 156 8.75 21.32 14.03
CA PHE A 156 9.78 20.29 14.00
C PHE A 156 10.92 20.56 15.01
N ASN A 157 11.32 21.82 15.15
CA ASN A 157 12.37 22.21 16.09
C ASN A 157 12.02 21.98 17.56
N ARG A 158 10.73 21.80 17.89
CA ARG A 158 10.25 21.47 19.25
C ARG A 158 10.27 19.96 19.52
N LEU A 159 10.41 19.14 18.47
CA LEU A 159 10.46 17.70 18.65
C LEU A 159 11.82 17.25 19.22
N PRO A 160 11.86 16.13 19.94
CA PRO A 160 13.12 15.56 20.41
C PRO A 160 14.07 15.27 19.25
N ARG A 161 15.36 15.53 19.43
CA ARG A 161 16.37 15.26 18.39
C ARG A 161 16.37 13.79 17.98
N GLY A 162 16.37 13.54 16.67
CA GLY A 162 16.43 12.21 16.09
C GLY A 162 15.12 11.41 16.18
N ILE A 163 14.02 12.05 16.60
CA ILE A 163 12.71 11.40 16.70
C ILE A 163 12.22 10.92 15.33
N GLU A 164 12.62 11.61 14.28
CA GLU A 164 12.31 11.28 12.89
C GLU A 164 12.85 9.93 12.44
N ARG A 165 13.80 9.36 13.17
CA ARG A 165 14.39 8.03 12.92
C ARG A 165 13.80 6.92 13.79
N ARG A 166 12.91 7.25 14.73
CA ARG A 166 12.40 6.32 15.74
C ARG A 166 10.88 6.20 15.75
N GLU A 167 10.18 7.26 15.38
CA GLU A 167 8.72 7.30 15.46
C GLU A 167 8.07 7.77 14.14
N LYS A 168 6.83 7.34 13.92
CA LYS A 168 5.97 7.86 12.87
C LYS A 168 5.57 9.29 13.24
N LEU A 169 5.91 10.28 12.42
CA LEU A 169 5.74 11.70 12.77
C LEU A 169 4.27 12.13 12.82
N ALA A 170 3.41 11.68 11.90
CA ALA A 170 2.02 12.12 11.90
C ALA A 170 1.26 11.71 13.19
N PRO A 171 1.30 10.45 13.66
CA PRO A 171 0.75 10.07 14.95
C PRO A 171 1.37 10.83 16.12
N LEU A 172 2.68 11.08 16.08
CA LEU A 172 3.39 11.84 17.13
C LEU A 172 2.86 13.27 17.19
N LEU A 173 2.72 13.94 16.06
CA LEU A 173 2.19 15.31 15.97
C LEU A 173 0.76 15.38 16.49
N ILE A 174 -0.09 14.42 16.13
CA ILE A 174 -1.48 14.36 16.59
C ILE A 174 -1.56 14.19 18.12
N LYS A 175 -0.69 13.33 18.69
CA LYS A 175 -0.71 13.03 20.13
C LYS A 175 -0.04 14.10 21.01
N ARG A 176 1.02 14.74 20.51
CA ARG A 176 1.90 15.58 21.32
C ARG A 176 2.04 17.01 20.81
N ALA A 177 1.48 17.32 19.63
CA ALA A 177 1.63 18.66 19.11
C ALA A 177 0.71 19.63 19.84
N ASN A 178 1.34 20.66 20.41
CA ASN A 178 0.70 21.92 20.66
C ASN A 178 1.25 22.88 19.58
N PRO A 179 0.56 23.18 18.51
CA PRO A 179 -0.84 23.56 18.42
C PRO A 179 -1.82 22.39 18.19
N GLU A 180 -3.05 22.60 18.63
CA GLU A 180 -4.15 21.66 18.41
C GLU A 180 -4.39 21.45 16.91
N ILE A 181 -4.32 20.20 16.45
CA ILE A 181 -4.67 19.87 15.06
C ILE A 181 -6.19 19.85 14.93
N LYS A 182 -6.74 20.76 14.15
CA LYS A 182 -8.19 20.88 13.95
C LYS A 182 -8.71 20.30 12.67
N LEU A 183 -7.87 20.19 11.66
CA LEU A 183 -8.29 19.67 10.36
C LEU A 183 -7.22 18.73 9.79
N GLY A 184 -7.65 17.56 9.38
CA GLY A 184 -6.86 16.62 8.61
C GLY A 184 -7.58 16.25 7.32
N ARG A 185 -6.85 16.16 6.22
CA ARG A 185 -7.35 15.56 4.97
C ARG A 185 -6.41 14.46 4.55
N GLU A 186 -7.01 13.34 4.16
CA GLU A 186 -6.30 12.21 3.60
C GLU A 186 -6.93 11.83 2.27
N ARG A 187 -6.10 11.50 1.29
CA ARG A 187 -6.52 10.93 0.02
C ARG A 187 -5.70 9.69 -0.22
N ILE A 188 -6.37 8.61 -0.56
CA ILE A 188 -5.76 7.33 -0.92
C ILE A 188 -6.20 7.00 -2.34
N ILE A 189 -5.25 6.63 -3.19
CA ILE A 189 -5.50 6.13 -4.54
C ILE A 189 -4.72 4.83 -4.73
N VAL A 190 -5.31 3.91 -5.50
CA VAL A 190 -4.61 2.69 -5.95
C VAL A 190 -3.92 2.99 -7.28
N ALA A 191 -2.67 2.61 -7.40
CA ALA A 191 -1.84 2.84 -8.58
C ALA A 191 -0.92 1.64 -8.84
N ALA A 192 -0.18 1.67 -9.94
CA ALA A 192 0.92 0.77 -10.20
C ALA A 192 2.24 1.40 -9.72
N ALA A 193 3.13 0.61 -9.13
CA ALA A 193 4.47 1.08 -8.74
C ALA A 193 5.28 1.48 -9.97
N ASP A 194 5.90 2.65 -9.91
CA ASP A 194 6.90 3.04 -10.89
C ASP A 194 8.27 2.39 -10.58
N PHE A 195 9.28 2.71 -11.37
CA PHE A 195 10.60 2.09 -11.25
C PHE A 195 11.29 2.44 -9.91
N GLU A 196 11.23 3.71 -9.48
CA GLU A 196 11.86 4.18 -8.24
C GLU A 196 11.15 3.59 -7.02
N GLU A 197 9.81 3.60 -7.02
CA GLU A 197 8.99 3.01 -5.97
C GLU A 197 9.23 1.50 -5.85
N ALA A 198 9.29 0.79 -6.99
CA ALA A 198 9.54 -0.66 -7.02
C ALA A 198 10.92 -1.00 -6.43
N GLN A 199 11.95 -0.23 -6.76
CA GLN A 199 13.29 -0.42 -6.19
C GLN A 199 13.33 -0.14 -4.68
N MET A 200 12.79 1.00 -4.24
CA MET A 200 12.83 1.38 -2.82
C MET A 200 11.98 0.46 -1.93
N LEU A 201 10.89 -0.05 -2.48
CA LEU A 201 9.99 -0.97 -1.78
C LEU A 201 10.39 -2.44 -1.93
N GLU A 202 11.46 -2.75 -2.70
CA GLU A 202 11.83 -4.14 -3.02
C GLU A 202 10.60 -4.94 -3.51
N TYR A 203 9.85 -4.32 -4.45
CA TYR A 203 8.53 -4.77 -4.89
C TYR A 203 8.48 -4.89 -6.41
N PRO A 204 7.64 -5.76 -6.98
CA PRO A 204 7.55 -5.87 -8.42
C PRO A 204 7.19 -4.55 -9.10
N MET A 205 7.88 -4.22 -10.21
CA MET A 205 7.51 -3.11 -11.06
C MET A 205 6.08 -3.29 -11.58
N ALA A 206 5.30 -2.20 -11.63
CA ALA A 206 3.87 -2.20 -11.91
C ALA A 206 3.02 -3.01 -10.90
N GLY A 207 3.59 -3.50 -9.80
CA GLY A 207 2.85 -4.08 -8.69
C GLY A 207 1.87 -3.06 -8.08
N PRO A 208 0.73 -3.50 -7.52
CA PRO A 208 -0.25 -2.58 -6.95
C PRO A 208 0.33 -1.86 -5.73
N VAL A 209 0.15 -0.54 -5.69
CA VAL A 209 0.53 0.31 -4.55
C VAL A 209 -0.63 1.20 -4.13
N ALA A 210 -0.67 1.57 -2.85
CA ALA A 210 -1.55 2.61 -2.36
C ALA A 210 -0.73 3.90 -2.20
N ARG A 211 -1.05 4.92 -3.01
CA ARG A 211 -0.49 6.26 -2.85
C ARG A 211 -1.42 7.09 -1.98
N MET A 212 -0.88 7.58 -0.88
CA MET A 212 -1.62 8.37 0.09
C MET A 212 -1.00 9.76 0.21
N THR A 213 -1.84 10.78 0.25
CA THR A 213 -1.46 12.13 0.67
C THR A 213 -2.18 12.49 1.96
N ARG A 214 -1.48 13.16 2.88
CA ARG A 214 -2.05 13.63 4.14
C ARG A 214 -1.63 15.07 4.41
N ILE A 215 -2.60 15.89 4.80
CA ILE A 215 -2.37 17.27 5.25
C ILE A 215 -2.97 17.40 6.65
N LEU A 216 -2.26 18.06 7.55
CA LEU A 216 -2.76 18.43 8.88
C LEU A 216 -2.64 19.94 9.04
N CYS A 217 -3.74 20.56 9.52
CA CYS A 217 -3.79 21.98 9.80
C CYS A 217 -3.99 22.23 11.29
N ASP A 218 -3.38 23.30 11.78
CA ASP A 218 -3.57 23.80 13.14
C ASP A 218 -4.90 24.55 13.31
N ALA A 219 -5.14 25.05 14.52
CA ALA A 219 -6.33 25.81 14.86
C ALA A 219 -6.45 27.15 14.09
N ALA A 220 -5.34 27.72 13.65
CA ALA A 220 -5.30 28.94 12.85
C ALA A 220 -5.47 28.67 11.35
N GLY A 221 -5.58 27.42 10.94
CA GLY A 221 -5.70 27.00 9.55
C GLY A 221 -4.37 26.91 8.79
N ASN A 222 -3.23 26.92 9.48
CA ASN A 222 -1.93 26.73 8.85
C ASN A 222 -1.69 25.26 8.54
N ALA A 223 -1.20 24.94 7.35
CA ALA A 223 -0.82 23.59 6.96
C ALA A 223 0.53 23.23 7.62
N ILE A 224 0.49 22.61 8.78
CA ILE A 224 1.69 22.30 9.60
C ILE A 224 2.35 20.98 9.23
N TYR A 225 1.68 20.15 8.46
CA TYR A 225 2.20 18.88 7.98
C TYR A 225 1.61 18.54 6.61
N TYR A 226 2.47 18.09 5.71
CA TYR A 226 2.11 17.48 4.44
C TYR A 226 2.95 16.23 4.23
N GLY A 227 2.35 15.13 3.78
CA GLY A 227 3.06 13.90 3.46
C GLY A 227 2.50 13.22 2.22
N ARG A 228 3.42 12.69 1.41
CA ARG A 228 3.16 11.75 0.31
C ARG A 228 3.74 10.40 0.71
N PHE A 229 2.97 9.35 0.56
CA PHE A 229 3.32 8.00 0.98
C PHE A 229 2.98 7.05 -0.15
N THR A 230 3.87 6.09 -0.41
CA THR A 230 3.60 4.97 -1.29
C THR A 230 3.79 3.69 -0.50
N TYR A 231 2.70 2.96 -0.32
CA TYR A 231 2.66 1.69 0.39
C TYR A 231 2.59 0.53 -0.59
N ARG A 232 3.27 -0.56 -0.30
CA ARG A 232 3.07 -1.83 -1.00
C ARG A 232 1.62 -2.27 -0.83
N GLY A 233 0.99 -2.71 -1.93
CA GLY A 233 -0.41 -3.12 -1.91
C GLY A 233 -0.68 -4.40 -1.11
N ASP A 234 0.34 -5.27 -0.97
CA ASP A 234 0.27 -6.48 -0.17
C ASP A 234 0.43 -6.24 1.35
N ARG A 235 0.80 -4.99 1.75
CA ARG A 235 1.02 -4.60 3.15
C ARG A 235 0.22 -3.37 3.56
N PHE A 236 -0.69 -2.89 2.73
CA PHE A 236 -1.51 -1.73 3.01
C PHE A 236 -2.94 -2.13 3.32
N GLY A 237 -3.48 -1.64 4.43
CA GLY A 237 -4.89 -1.75 4.78
C GLY A 237 -5.31 -0.58 5.62
N VAL A 238 -6.58 -0.21 5.49
CA VAL A 238 -7.24 0.79 6.35
C VAL A 238 -8.51 0.17 6.86
N GLU A 239 -8.56 -0.08 8.16
CA GLU A 239 -9.75 -0.50 8.86
C GLU A 239 -10.33 0.69 9.61
N ARG A 240 -11.61 0.96 9.42
CA ARG A 240 -12.32 2.04 10.11
C ARG A 240 -13.66 1.55 10.59
N GLU A 241 -13.91 1.71 11.86
CA GLU A 241 -15.23 1.51 12.43
C GLU A 241 -16.16 2.63 11.93
N GLN A 242 -17.16 2.26 11.14
CA GLN A 242 -18.21 3.19 10.70
C GLN A 242 -19.39 3.06 11.66
N GLY A 243 -19.40 3.85 12.72
CA GLY A 243 -20.50 3.94 13.68
C GLY A 243 -21.78 4.51 13.04
N PRO A 244 -22.57 5.29 13.69
CA PRO A 244 -23.88 5.80 13.24
C PRO A 244 -23.86 6.60 11.92
N TYR A 245 -22.73 6.69 11.23
CA TYR A 245 -22.55 7.32 9.93
C TYR A 245 -23.42 6.74 8.81
N VAL A 246 -23.84 5.50 8.91
CA VAL A 246 -24.64 4.84 7.87
C VAL A 246 -26.04 5.47 7.70
N LYS A 247 -26.53 6.24 8.67
CA LYS A 247 -27.86 6.89 8.59
C LYS A 247 -27.86 8.34 8.06
N GLN A 248 -26.71 9.01 7.95
CA GLN A 248 -26.66 10.44 7.59
C GLN A 248 -26.31 10.80 6.13
N PRO A 249 -25.54 10.05 5.34
CA PRO A 249 -25.09 10.51 4.03
C PRO A 249 -26.19 10.69 3.00
N TRP A 250 -27.27 9.94 3.09
CA TRP A 250 -28.34 9.93 2.07
C TRP A 250 -29.35 11.05 2.24
N GLU A 251 -29.55 11.56 3.43
CA GLU A 251 -30.49 12.67 3.70
C GLU A 251 -29.92 14.04 3.32
N GLN A 252 -28.60 14.21 3.44
CA GLN A 252 -27.93 15.47 3.08
C GLN A 252 -27.81 15.64 1.57
N LEU A 253 -27.64 14.58 0.80
CA LEU A 253 -27.57 14.63 -0.67
C LEU A 253 -28.94 14.92 -1.32
N ARG A 254 -30.05 14.69 -0.61
CA ARG A 254 -31.41 15.02 -1.10
C ARG A 254 -31.80 16.48 -0.90
N LYS A 255 -31.10 17.23 -0.06
CA LYS A 255 -31.41 18.65 0.25
C LYS A 255 -30.58 19.65 -0.56
N SER A 256 -29.69 19.19 -1.44
CA SER A 256 -28.86 20.05 -2.32
C SER A 256 -29.35 20.06 -3.77
N LYS A 257 -30.66 19.98 -4.00
CA LYS A 257 -31.29 20.25 -5.30
C LYS A 257 -32.32 21.34 -5.16
#